data_75225ac3e06f8b29bd599c5a8925565e
#
_entry.id   75225ac3e06f8b29bd599c5a8925565e
#
_cell.length_a   1.000
_cell.length_b   1.000
_cell.length_c   1.000
_cell.angle_alpha   90.00
_cell.angle_beta   90.00
_cell.angle_gamma   90.00
#
_symmetry.space_group_name_H-M   'P 1'
#
loop_
_entity.id
_entity.type
_entity.pdbx_description
1 polymer ?
#
loop_
_entity_poly.entity_id
_entity_poly.type
_entity_poly.pdbx_seq_one_letter_code
_entity_poly.pdbx_strand_id
1 'polypeptide(L)'
;ERLWKGISPTLTNERKEMYAKYDFRKKPSSKEDEDKQPLYPRIVSKGHIEFQRIVKEIAQASSFTPADIEGVQLAIENKISEYLISGYHVQLGDLGYFSAKLKARPVMDAKEIHAQSIYFDNVNFRPSSSFRKKVRGFVEKAKSGFAHSAEIPVEERRRRLERFLDERPMIRR
;
A
#
# COMPACT_ATOMS: atom_id res chain seq x y z
N GLU A 1 12.55 -22.14 -9.93
CA GLU A 1 12.71 -21.40 -11.21
C GLU A 1 11.88 -21.92 -12.41
N ARG A 2 11.02 -22.93 -12.24
CA ARG A 2 10.34 -23.59 -13.39
C ARG A 2 8.81 -23.45 -13.48
N LEU A 3 8.16 -22.57 -12.76
CA LEU A 3 6.68 -22.47 -12.76
C LEU A 3 6.08 -21.32 -13.57
N TRP A 4 6.88 -20.53 -14.33
CA TRP A 4 6.36 -19.40 -15.09
C TRP A 4 6.60 -19.46 -16.60
N LYS A 5 6.95 -20.62 -17.18
CA LYS A 5 7.23 -20.77 -18.63
C LYS A 5 6.03 -21.20 -19.48
N GLY A 6 4.80 -21.19 -18.99
CA GLY A 6 3.65 -21.80 -19.67
C GLY A 6 2.56 -20.88 -20.22
N ILE A 7 2.69 -19.55 -20.14
CA ILE A 7 1.67 -18.66 -20.73
C ILE A 7 2.38 -17.56 -21.53
N SER A 8 2.54 -17.81 -22.82
CA SER A 8 2.76 -16.76 -23.83
C SER A 8 1.39 -16.17 -24.16
N PRO A 9 0.98 -15.03 -23.59
CA PRO A 9 -0.25 -14.40 -24.04
C PRO A 9 0.07 -13.56 -25.27
N THR A 10 -0.59 -13.86 -26.36
CA THR A 10 -0.77 -12.97 -27.49
C THR A 10 -1.04 -11.55 -27.02
N LEU A 11 -0.37 -10.58 -27.65
CA LEU A 11 -0.43 -9.15 -27.36
C LEU A 11 -1.83 -8.58 -27.67
N THR A 12 -2.84 -8.94 -26.90
CA THR A 12 -4.19 -8.45 -27.01
C THR A 12 -4.45 -7.35 -25.96
N ASN A 13 -5.48 -6.55 -26.17
CA ASN A 13 -5.92 -5.42 -25.30
C ASN A 13 -6.00 -5.77 -23.80
N GLU A 14 -6.21 -7.04 -23.45
CA GLU A 14 -6.25 -7.54 -22.07
C GLU A 14 -4.94 -7.31 -21.28
N ARG A 15 -3.77 -7.33 -21.95
CA ARG A 15 -2.50 -7.01 -21.28
C ARG A 15 -2.40 -5.55 -20.84
N LYS A 16 -2.98 -4.62 -21.60
CA LYS A 16 -2.98 -3.20 -21.21
C LYS A 16 -3.78 -2.93 -19.93
N GLU A 17 -4.74 -3.79 -19.62
CA GLU A 17 -5.54 -3.68 -18.39
C GLU A 17 -4.84 -4.22 -17.15
N MET A 18 -3.82 -5.07 -17.31
CA MET A 18 -3.11 -5.69 -16.19
C MET A 18 -2.18 -4.71 -15.46
N TYR A 19 -1.70 -3.67 -16.14
CA TYR A 19 -0.74 -2.72 -15.57
C TYR A 19 -1.41 -1.50 -14.93
N ALA A 20 -0.71 -0.88 -14.00
CA ALA A 20 -1.15 0.36 -13.38
C ALA A 20 -1.17 1.49 -14.43
N LYS A 21 -2.23 2.30 -14.40
CA LYS A 21 -2.32 3.53 -15.21
C LYS A 21 -1.82 4.70 -14.37
N TYR A 22 -1.33 5.74 -15.01
CA TYR A 22 -0.87 6.95 -14.33
C TYR A 22 -1.60 8.20 -14.85
N ASP A 23 -1.63 9.22 -14.01
CA ASP A 23 -2.14 10.54 -14.34
C ASP A 23 -1.16 11.60 -13.85
N PHE A 24 -1.17 12.78 -14.48
CA PHE A 24 -0.34 13.90 -14.05
C PHE A 24 -1.13 14.78 -13.10
N ARG A 25 -0.51 15.12 -11.98
CA ARG A 25 -1.08 16.05 -11.00
C ARG A 25 -0.10 17.17 -10.68
N LYS A 26 -0.63 18.34 -10.48
CA LYS A 26 0.11 19.46 -9.90
C LYS A 26 0.36 19.18 -8.42
N LYS A 27 1.53 19.55 -7.90
CA LYS A 27 1.82 19.48 -6.47
C LYS A 27 0.96 20.56 -5.76
N PRO A 28 0.23 20.23 -4.68
CA PRO A 28 -0.39 21.27 -3.86
C PRO A 28 0.74 22.12 -3.25
N SER A 29 0.93 23.30 -3.75
CA SER A 29 1.89 24.26 -3.25
C SER A 29 1.15 25.53 -2.82
N SER A 30 1.77 26.27 -1.90
CA SER A 30 1.35 27.57 -1.44
C SER A 30 0.97 28.51 -2.60
N LYS A 31 0.02 29.36 -2.35
CA LYS A 31 -0.82 30.26 -3.16
C LYS A 31 -0.17 31.14 -4.26
N GLU A 32 1.08 30.93 -4.62
CA GLU A 32 1.79 31.75 -5.61
C GLU A 32 2.14 30.87 -6.83
N ASP A 33 1.66 31.25 -8.02
CA ASP A 33 1.92 30.65 -9.33
C ASP A 33 1.27 29.27 -9.64
N GLU A 34 -0.05 29.18 -9.69
CA GLU A 34 -0.75 27.98 -10.15
C GLU A 34 -0.38 27.54 -11.58
N ASP A 35 0.00 28.48 -12.46
CA ASP A 35 0.29 28.19 -13.87
C ASP A 35 1.69 27.61 -14.13
N LYS A 36 2.62 27.72 -13.18
CA LYS A 36 4.01 27.26 -13.33
C LYS A 36 4.35 25.99 -12.54
N GLN A 37 3.36 25.30 -11.97
CA GLN A 37 3.63 24.14 -11.13
C GLN A 37 4.03 22.93 -11.97
N PRO A 38 5.13 22.23 -11.61
CA PRO A 38 5.55 21.03 -12.30
C PRO A 38 4.53 19.91 -12.13
N LEU A 39 4.31 19.15 -13.19
CA LEU A 39 3.43 17.99 -13.20
C LEU A 39 4.21 16.75 -12.72
N TYR A 40 3.57 15.97 -11.85
CA TYR A 40 4.12 14.71 -11.34
C TYR A 40 3.23 13.53 -11.75
N PRO A 41 3.81 12.45 -12.27
CA PRO A 41 3.05 11.24 -12.55
C PRO A 41 2.58 10.60 -11.25
N ARG A 42 1.33 10.21 -11.20
CA ARG A 42 0.72 9.51 -10.07
C ARG A 42 -0.03 8.29 -10.56
N ILE A 43 0.14 7.17 -9.89
CA ILE A 43 -0.60 5.94 -10.21
C ILE A 43 -2.09 6.18 -9.92
N VAL A 44 -2.92 5.80 -10.90
CA VAL A 44 -4.37 5.79 -10.75
C VAL A 44 -4.77 4.49 -10.06
N SER A 45 -5.39 4.59 -8.90
CA SER A 45 -5.87 3.40 -8.18
C SER A 45 -6.96 2.70 -8.97
N LYS A 46 -6.90 1.38 -9.02
CA LYS A 46 -7.93 0.52 -9.61
C LYS A 46 -9.01 0.12 -8.61
N GLY A 47 -8.85 0.48 -7.34
CA GLY A 47 -9.73 0.11 -6.25
C GLY A 47 -8.95 -0.39 -5.04
N HIS A 48 -9.67 -0.91 -4.07
CA HIS A 48 -9.16 -1.52 -2.85
C HIS A 48 -9.23 -3.04 -2.97
N ILE A 49 -8.19 -3.72 -2.51
CA ILE A 49 -8.16 -5.18 -2.39
C ILE A 49 -8.22 -5.51 -0.91
N GLU A 50 -9.30 -6.14 -0.50
CA GLU A 50 -9.46 -6.62 0.86
C GLU A 50 -8.63 -7.88 1.12
N PHE A 51 -8.27 -8.09 2.38
CA PHE A 51 -7.51 -9.26 2.80
C PHE A 51 -8.20 -10.57 2.44
N GLN A 52 -9.51 -10.65 2.55
CA GLN A 52 -10.31 -11.83 2.19
C GLN A 52 -10.13 -12.28 0.73
N ARG A 53 -9.92 -11.33 -0.19
CA ARG A 53 -9.61 -11.67 -1.57
C ARG A 53 -8.24 -12.32 -1.69
N ILE A 54 -7.25 -11.80 -0.96
CA ILE A 54 -5.89 -12.35 -0.91
C ILE A 54 -5.94 -13.77 -0.33
N VAL A 55 -6.71 -13.99 0.75
CA VAL A 55 -6.93 -15.30 1.37
C VAL A 55 -7.48 -16.32 0.36
N LYS A 56 -8.51 -15.92 -0.40
CA LYS A 56 -9.10 -16.80 -1.43
C LYS A 56 -8.09 -17.17 -2.53
N GLU A 57 -7.32 -16.19 -3.01
CA GLU A 57 -6.29 -16.42 -4.04
C GLU A 57 -5.17 -17.35 -3.54
N ILE A 58 -4.75 -17.21 -2.27
CA ILE A 58 -3.74 -18.10 -1.65
C ILE A 58 -4.31 -19.49 -1.45
N ALA A 59 -5.53 -19.63 -0.94
CA ALA A 59 -6.18 -20.93 -0.72
C ALA A 59 -6.37 -21.71 -2.04
N GLN A 60 -6.67 -21.03 -3.14
CA GLN A 60 -6.74 -21.66 -4.47
C GLN A 60 -5.38 -22.14 -5.00
N ALA A 61 -4.29 -21.48 -4.59
CA ALA A 61 -2.93 -21.79 -5.05
C ALA A 61 -2.14 -22.70 -4.10
N SER A 62 -2.71 -23.08 -2.95
CA SER A 62 -2.04 -23.86 -1.91
C SER A 62 -2.98 -24.90 -1.30
N SER A 63 -2.46 -25.71 -0.38
CA SER A 63 -3.24 -26.68 0.40
C SER A 63 -3.86 -26.10 1.68
N PHE A 64 -3.62 -24.80 1.97
CA PHE A 64 -4.18 -24.15 3.15
C PHE A 64 -5.65 -23.80 2.95
N THR A 65 -6.44 -23.98 4.00
CA THR A 65 -7.82 -23.50 4.00
C THR A 65 -7.85 -21.98 4.26
N PRO A 66 -8.89 -21.25 3.84
CA PRO A 66 -9.05 -19.84 4.20
C PRO A 66 -8.93 -19.58 5.71
N ALA A 67 -9.51 -20.46 6.54
CA ALA A 67 -9.47 -20.36 8.00
C ALA A 67 -8.04 -20.47 8.56
N ASP A 68 -7.21 -21.36 7.98
CA ASP A 68 -5.79 -21.49 8.39
C ASP A 68 -5.02 -20.20 8.11
N ILE A 69 -5.24 -19.60 6.94
CA ILE A 69 -4.56 -18.37 6.53
C ILE A 69 -4.98 -17.18 7.42
N GLU A 70 -6.27 -17.03 7.70
CA GLU A 70 -6.80 -16.01 8.60
C GLU A 70 -6.30 -16.20 10.04
N GLY A 71 -6.24 -17.44 10.50
CA GLY A 71 -5.72 -17.79 11.83
C GLY A 71 -4.24 -17.43 11.99
N VAL A 72 -3.42 -17.74 10.99
CA VAL A 72 -1.99 -17.38 10.97
C VAL A 72 -1.81 -15.85 10.93
N GLN A 73 -2.59 -15.14 10.13
CA GLN A 73 -2.54 -13.69 10.05
C GLN A 73 -2.86 -13.05 11.40
N LEU A 74 -3.94 -13.48 12.06
CA LEU A 74 -4.31 -12.99 13.39
C LEU A 74 -3.23 -13.26 14.44
N ALA A 75 -2.61 -14.44 14.41
CA ALA A 75 -1.52 -14.77 15.31
C ALA A 75 -0.30 -13.87 15.09
N ILE A 76 0.04 -13.56 13.84
CA ILE A 76 1.13 -12.62 13.49
C ILE A 76 0.81 -11.22 14.01
N GLU A 77 -0.39 -10.70 13.79
CA GLU A 77 -0.82 -9.37 14.29
C GLU A 77 -0.70 -9.26 15.79
N ASN A 78 -1.19 -10.27 16.52
CA ASN A 78 -1.11 -10.31 17.98
C ASN A 78 0.35 -10.28 18.46
N LYS A 79 1.23 -11.07 17.82
CA LYS A 79 2.65 -11.11 18.19
C LYS A 79 3.38 -9.82 17.87
N ILE A 80 3.10 -9.19 16.72
CA ILE A 80 3.65 -7.88 16.39
C ILE A 80 3.23 -6.85 17.45
N SER A 81 1.96 -6.82 17.81
CA SER A 81 1.43 -5.89 18.83
C SER A 81 2.11 -6.08 20.19
N GLU A 82 2.24 -7.33 20.65
CA GLU A 82 2.91 -7.68 21.91
C GLU A 82 4.36 -7.16 21.96
N TYR A 83 5.14 -7.41 20.90
CA TYR A 83 6.52 -6.95 20.82
C TYR A 83 6.65 -5.43 20.69
N LEU A 84 5.76 -4.77 19.95
CA LEU A 84 5.77 -3.31 19.84
C LEU A 84 5.44 -2.63 21.19
N ILE A 85 4.50 -3.17 21.96
CA ILE A 85 4.18 -2.70 23.32
C ILE A 85 5.38 -2.89 24.24
N SER A 86 6.13 -3.98 24.07
CA SER A 86 7.36 -4.24 24.82
C SER A 86 8.56 -3.40 24.37
N GLY A 87 8.38 -2.50 23.39
CA GLY A 87 9.41 -1.58 22.91
C GLY A 87 10.35 -2.14 21.83
N TYR A 88 10.07 -3.31 21.30
CA TYR A 88 10.89 -3.88 20.22
C TYR A 88 10.49 -3.35 18.84
N HIS A 89 11.45 -3.32 17.94
CA HIS A 89 11.20 -3.24 16.52
C HIS A 89 10.99 -4.65 15.95
N VAL A 90 9.95 -4.84 15.17
CA VAL A 90 9.58 -6.16 14.65
C VAL A 90 9.86 -6.24 13.16
N GLN A 91 10.71 -7.19 12.75
CA GLN A 91 10.92 -7.51 11.34
C GLN A 91 9.98 -8.62 10.92
N LEU A 92 9.16 -8.39 9.89
CA LEU A 92 8.31 -9.41 9.28
C LEU A 92 8.96 -9.91 7.98
N GLY A 93 9.91 -10.83 8.12
CA GLY A 93 10.64 -11.42 6.99
C GLY A 93 11.15 -10.36 6.01
N ASP A 94 10.97 -10.61 4.72
CA ASP A 94 11.34 -9.68 3.66
C ASP A 94 10.32 -8.55 3.44
N LEU A 95 9.18 -8.57 4.10
CA LEU A 95 8.17 -7.52 3.94
C LEU A 95 8.70 -6.18 4.45
N GLY A 96 9.19 -6.14 5.68
CA GLY A 96 9.70 -4.90 6.27
C GLY A 96 9.71 -4.90 7.79
N TYR A 97 9.75 -3.70 8.35
CA TYR A 97 9.92 -3.44 9.77
C TYR A 97 8.76 -2.62 10.31
N PHE A 98 8.28 -3.00 11.47
CA PHE A 98 7.32 -2.27 12.27
C PHE A 98 8.02 -1.62 13.47
N SER A 99 7.63 -0.39 13.82
CA SER A 99 8.12 0.32 14.98
C SER A 99 7.03 1.21 15.57
N ALA A 100 6.91 1.21 16.90
CA ALA A 100 6.04 2.14 17.58
C ALA A 100 6.67 3.54 17.64
N LYS A 101 5.84 4.57 17.56
CA LYS A 101 6.25 5.96 17.70
C LYS A 101 5.47 6.62 18.79
N LEU A 102 6.20 7.29 19.68
CA LEU A 102 5.63 8.10 20.75
C LEU A 102 5.71 9.59 20.39
N LYS A 103 4.83 10.37 20.97
CA LYS A 103 4.80 11.83 20.91
C LYS A 103 4.68 12.41 22.29
N ALA A 104 5.32 13.56 22.48
CA ALA A 104 5.15 14.40 23.66
C ALA A 104 5.17 15.87 23.20
N ARG A 105 4.75 16.80 24.06
CA ARG A 105 4.98 18.22 23.85
C ARG A 105 6.49 18.49 23.91
N PRO A 106 7.04 19.31 22.99
CA PRO A 106 8.44 19.69 23.05
C PRO A 106 8.68 20.52 24.32
N VAL A 107 9.73 20.19 25.06
CA VAL A 107 10.16 20.88 26.30
C VAL A 107 11.64 21.23 26.21
N MET A 108 12.09 22.22 26.95
CA MET A 108 13.49 22.63 26.98
C MET A 108 14.33 21.79 27.97
N ASP A 109 13.72 21.33 29.06
CA ASP A 109 14.38 20.47 30.05
C ASP A 109 13.72 19.08 30.06
N ALA A 110 14.52 18.03 30.09
CA ALA A 110 14.04 16.66 30.17
C ALA A 110 13.23 16.40 31.47
N LYS A 111 13.47 17.16 32.52
CA LYS A 111 12.72 17.08 33.81
C LYS A 111 11.26 17.51 33.66
N GLU A 112 10.91 18.25 32.65
CA GLU A 112 9.54 18.70 32.41
C GLU A 112 8.70 17.63 31.70
N ILE A 113 9.32 16.56 31.18
CA ILE A 113 8.61 15.45 30.57
C ILE A 113 8.13 14.50 31.67
N HIS A 114 6.82 14.46 31.85
CA HIS A 114 6.19 13.47 32.74
C HIS A 114 5.61 12.34 31.88
N ALA A 115 5.57 11.11 32.43
CA ALA A 115 5.02 9.94 31.76
C ALA A 115 3.60 10.18 31.19
N GLN A 116 2.80 10.99 31.87
CA GLN A 116 1.45 11.37 31.44
C GLN A 116 1.41 12.30 30.24
N SER A 117 2.52 12.99 29.89
CA SER A 117 2.62 13.83 28.70
C SER A 117 3.04 13.07 27.45
N ILE A 118 3.42 11.80 27.60
CA ILE A 118 3.84 10.93 26.51
C ILE A 118 2.64 10.10 26.06
N TYR A 119 2.36 10.09 24.77
CA TYR A 119 1.28 9.31 24.22
C TYR A 119 1.72 8.56 22.96
N PHE A 120 1.03 7.48 22.65
CA PHE A 120 1.24 6.72 21.44
C PHE A 120 0.77 7.55 20.23
N ASP A 121 1.64 7.71 19.24
CA ASP A 121 1.34 8.46 17.99
C ASP A 121 0.89 7.51 16.88
N ASN A 122 1.74 6.55 16.52
CA ASN A 122 1.49 5.70 15.37
C ASN A 122 2.39 4.45 15.38
N VAL A 123 2.01 3.46 14.60
CA VAL A 123 2.90 2.39 14.15
C VAL A 123 3.46 2.73 12.79
N ASN A 124 4.77 2.84 12.69
CA ASN A 124 5.46 3.07 11.43
C ASN A 124 5.79 1.73 10.78
N PHE A 125 5.45 1.59 9.52
CA PHE A 125 5.91 0.51 8.67
C PHE A 125 6.96 1.01 7.69
N ARG A 126 8.11 0.33 7.62
CA ARG A 126 9.17 0.59 6.65
C ARG A 126 9.42 -0.67 5.83
N PRO A 127 9.12 -0.66 4.53
CA PRO A 127 9.38 -1.80 3.67
C PRO A 127 10.88 -2.10 3.59
N SER A 128 11.25 -3.37 3.52
CA SER A 128 12.64 -3.81 3.39
C SER A 128 13.23 -3.38 2.04
N SER A 129 14.56 -3.40 1.95
CA SER A 129 15.24 -3.12 0.67
C SER A 129 14.96 -4.19 -0.38
N SER A 130 14.86 -5.46 0.03
CA SER A 130 14.51 -6.59 -0.84
C SER A 130 13.10 -6.44 -1.39
N PHE A 131 12.12 -6.13 -0.56
CA PHE A 131 10.75 -5.89 -1.00
C PHE A 131 10.65 -4.72 -1.98
N ARG A 132 11.31 -3.59 -1.67
CA ARG A 132 11.35 -2.43 -2.59
C ARG A 132 11.99 -2.77 -3.93
N LYS A 133 13.09 -3.54 -3.94
CA LYS A 133 13.73 -3.99 -5.18
C LYS A 133 12.81 -4.90 -5.98
N LYS A 134 12.10 -5.81 -5.32
CA LYS A 134 11.12 -6.71 -5.94
C LYS A 134 10.01 -5.93 -6.63
N VAL A 135 9.37 -4.99 -5.93
CA VAL A 135 8.32 -4.13 -6.50
C VAL A 135 8.85 -3.28 -7.64
N ARG A 136 10.03 -2.66 -7.49
CA ARG A 136 10.69 -1.90 -8.56
C ARG A 136 10.91 -2.74 -9.81
N GLY A 137 11.40 -3.97 -9.68
CA GLY A 137 11.62 -4.87 -10.79
C GLY A 137 10.34 -5.21 -11.55
N PHE A 138 9.21 -5.36 -10.86
CA PHE A 138 7.91 -5.55 -11.51
C PHE A 138 7.46 -4.27 -12.24
N VAL A 139 7.62 -3.10 -11.64
CA VAL A 139 7.27 -1.82 -12.27
C VAL A 139 8.10 -1.57 -13.52
N GLU A 140 9.40 -1.85 -13.48
CA GLU A 140 10.29 -1.71 -14.66
C GLU A 140 9.89 -2.64 -15.80
N LYS A 141 9.54 -3.89 -15.51
CA LYS A 141 9.04 -4.83 -16.51
C LYS A 141 7.69 -4.40 -17.10
N ALA A 142 6.90 -3.66 -16.33
CA ALA A 142 5.57 -3.21 -16.71
C ALA A 142 5.55 -1.84 -17.41
N LYS A 143 6.68 -1.14 -17.54
CA LYS A 143 6.74 0.23 -18.12
C LYS A 143 6.08 0.34 -19.48
N SER A 144 6.25 -0.65 -20.37
CA SER A 144 5.62 -0.67 -21.69
C SER A 144 4.09 -0.81 -21.67
N GLY A 145 3.54 -1.25 -20.53
CA GLY A 145 2.10 -1.40 -20.33
C GLY A 145 1.44 -0.22 -19.61
N PHE A 146 2.24 0.75 -19.13
CA PHE A 146 1.69 1.94 -18.48
C PHE A 146 1.03 2.85 -19.51
N ALA A 147 -0.23 3.18 -19.28
CA ALA A 147 -0.99 4.11 -20.11
C ALA A 147 -1.37 5.35 -19.29
N HIS A 148 -1.38 6.50 -19.95
CA HIS A 148 -1.88 7.74 -19.35
C HIS A 148 -3.39 7.62 -19.08
N SER A 149 -3.89 8.09 -17.95
CA SER A 149 -5.29 7.99 -17.58
C SER A 149 -6.22 8.79 -18.51
N ALA A 150 -5.70 9.81 -19.19
CA ALA A 150 -6.45 10.57 -20.19
C ALA A 150 -6.91 9.73 -21.39
N GLU A 151 -6.23 8.62 -21.66
CA GLU A 151 -6.63 7.64 -22.70
C GLU A 151 -7.83 6.79 -22.25
N ILE A 152 -8.22 6.88 -20.97
CA ILE A 152 -9.38 6.15 -20.45
C ILE A 152 -10.63 6.99 -20.70
N PRO A 153 -11.71 6.43 -21.28
CA PRO A 153 -12.98 7.12 -21.44
C PRO A 153 -13.49 7.72 -20.13
N VAL A 154 -14.08 8.92 -20.21
CA VAL A 154 -14.56 9.67 -19.03
C VAL A 154 -15.55 8.85 -18.20
N GLU A 155 -16.41 8.06 -18.85
CA GLU A 155 -17.38 7.17 -18.20
C GLU A 155 -16.72 6.07 -17.38
N GLU A 156 -15.64 5.49 -17.87
CA GLU A 156 -14.90 4.47 -17.14
C GLU A 156 -14.18 5.08 -15.92
N ARG A 157 -13.66 6.31 -16.04
CA ARG A 157 -13.09 7.06 -14.91
C ARG A 157 -14.15 7.32 -13.83
N ARG A 158 -15.37 7.70 -14.23
CA ARG A 158 -16.49 7.97 -13.33
C ARG A 158 -16.90 6.70 -12.58
N ARG A 159 -17.12 5.58 -13.26
CA ARG A 159 -17.46 4.29 -12.66
C ARG A 159 -16.39 3.78 -11.66
N ARG A 160 -15.11 4.09 -11.91
CA ARG A 160 -14.01 3.75 -10.98
C ARG A 160 -14.02 4.63 -9.74
N LEU A 161 -14.32 5.92 -9.90
CA LEU A 161 -14.42 6.85 -8.78
C LEU A 161 -15.62 6.50 -7.90
N GLU A 162 -16.75 6.16 -8.48
CA GLU A 162 -17.98 5.74 -7.77
C GLU A 162 -17.69 4.46 -6.96
N ARG A 163 -17.10 3.42 -7.56
CA ARG A 163 -16.68 2.21 -6.83
C ARG A 163 -15.71 2.52 -5.68
N PHE A 164 -14.74 3.38 -5.90
CA PHE A 164 -13.78 3.76 -4.86
C PHE A 164 -14.43 4.53 -3.69
N LEU A 165 -15.49 5.29 -3.95
CA LEU A 165 -16.23 6.01 -2.92
C LEU A 165 -17.16 5.06 -2.15
N ASP A 166 -17.79 4.10 -2.83
CA ASP A 166 -18.66 3.09 -2.21
C ASP A 166 -17.89 2.09 -1.34
N GLU A 167 -16.65 1.77 -1.72
CA GLU A 167 -15.77 0.85 -0.99
C GLU A 167 -15.07 1.49 0.23
N ARG A 168 -15.24 2.78 0.49
CA ARG A 168 -14.66 3.41 1.68
C ARG A 168 -15.47 3.03 2.92
N PRO A 169 -14.88 2.30 3.89
CA PRO A 169 -15.51 2.12 5.17
C PRO A 169 -15.74 3.51 5.78
N MET A 170 -16.97 3.82 6.15
CA MET A 170 -17.32 5.04 6.89
C MET A 170 -16.54 5.02 8.22
N ILE A 171 -15.41 5.68 8.25
CA ILE A 171 -14.71 5.98 9.52
C ILE A 171 -15.62 6.96 10.25
N ARG A 172 -16.48 6.41 11.12
CA ARG A 172 -17.20 7.24 12.10
C ARG A 172 -16.14 7.90 12.99
N ARG A 173 -16.15 9.23 12.98
CA ARG A 173 -15.44 10.08 13.94
C ARG A 173 -16.01 9.90 15.34
#